data_9a4605cab550e4aee9fca7fec6b19fee
#
_entry.id   9a4605cab550e4aee9fca7fec6b19fee
#
_cell.length_a   1.000
_cell.length_b   1.000
_cell.length_c   1.000
_cell.angle_alpha   90.00
_cell.angle_beta   90.00
_cell.angle_gamma   90.00
#
_symmetry.space_group_name_H-M   'P 1'
#
loop_
_entity.id
_entity.type
_entity.pdbx_description
1 polymer ?
#
loop_
_entity_poly.entity_id
_entity_poly.type
_entity_poly.pdbx_seq_one_letter_code
_entity_poly.pdbx_strand_id
1 'polypeptide(L)'
;NSQAVIDETVAPYIVDKDGNRATLNADGYYVVPGQGKYKITAKGKDVDVEFIPEDNFLGTADGISIRRSDNNGYDTGWSTKFPDSEPNVNGQLNTMDGQYVPTVTPIDIEGVDKTSKDIQGATQKETPTFNTTATNLNGDKIAIAPSADYPAKLVDPATGRTIDEPSVTVKGEGTYTINPTTGEVTFTPEPSFTGTAKGVEVTLSAPVGRNKDGKIQKEYVKTATAKYTPTVVGVTPTATPAETKDIQGATQTG
;
A
#
# COMPACT_ATOMS: atom_id res chain seq x y z
N ASN A 1 51.37 19.92 5.42
CA ASN A 1 50.07 19.40 4.94
C ASN A 1 49.25 18.96 6.15
N SER A 2 48.60 19.89 6.83
CA SER A 2 47.58 19.54 7.80
C SER A 2 46.37 19.06 7.00
N GLN A 3 45.99 17.82 7.19
CA GLN A 3 44.73 17.31 6.65
C GLN A 3 43.55 18.01 7.35
N ALA A 4 42.57 18.45 6.58
CA ALA A 4 41.32 18.95 7.13
C ALA A 4 40.67 17.87 8.02
N VAL A 5 40.27 18.24 9.21
CA VAL A 5 39.66 17.36 10.20
C VAL A 5 38.27 17.89 10.50
N ILE A 6 37.29 17.02 10.48
CA ILE A 6 35.90 17.39 10.82
C ILE A 6 35.88 18.02 12.22
N ASP A 7 35.22 19.17 12.35
CA ASP A 7 34.97 19.81 13.63
C ASP A 7 33.74 19.20 14.29
N GLU A 8 33.97 18.32 15.25
CA GLU A 8 32.88 17.61 15.95
C GLU A 8 32.11 18.54 16.90
N THR A 9 32.58 19.76 17.15
CA THR A 9 31.84 20.75 17.97
C THR A 9 30.77 21.51 17.17
N VAL A 10 30.85 21.46 15.84
CA VAL A 10 29.86 22.05 14.94
C VAL A 10 28.91 20.98 14.43
N ALA A 11 27.63 21.10 14.75
CA ALA A 11 26.62 20.15 14.33
C ALA A 11 26.46 20.12 12.81
N PRO A 12 26.38 18.94 12.17
CA PRO A 12 26.04 18.83 10.77
C PRO A 12 24.60 19.26 10.52
N TYR A 13 24.29 19.66 9.31
CA TYR A 13 22.93 19.96 8.91
C TYR A 13 22.64 19.56 7.48
N ILE A 14 21.36 19.33 7.19
CA ILE A 14 20.86 19.01 5.85
C ILE A 14 20.81 20.31 5.03
N VAL A 15 21.29 20.23 3.79
CA VAL A 15 21.19 21.31 2.80
C VAL A 15 20.07 20.95 1.82
N ASP A 16 19.17 21.85 1.60
CA ASP A 16 18.05 21.68 0.68
C ASP A 16 18.49 21.81 -0.79
N LYS A 17 17.56 21.58 -1.70
CA LYS A 17 17.81 21.67 -3.15
C LYS A 17 18.27 23.05 -3.64
N ASP A 18 18.04 24.10 -2.86
CA ASP A 18 18.40 25.47 -3.19
C ASP A 18 19.74 25.89 -2.54
N GLY A 19 20.42 24.93 -1.87
CA GLY A 19 21.70 25.15 -1.22
C GLY A 19 21.62 25.80 0.17
N ASN A 20 20.41 25.94 0.73
CA ASN A 20 20.19 26.51 2.04
C ASN A 20 20.12 25.42 3.12
N ARG A 21 20.34 25.83 4.37
CA ARG A 21 20.05 24.94 5.51
C ARG A 21 18.57 24.56 5.49
N ALA A 22 18.30 23.25 5.46
CA ALA A 22 16.94 22.74 5.39
C ALA A 22 16.12 23.10 6.65
N THR A 23 14.85 23.43 6.43
CA THR A 23 13.88 23.61 7.52
C THR A 23 13.36 22.26 7.94
N LEU A 24 13.46 21.94 9.23
CA LEU A 24 12.98 20.68 9.80
C LEU A 24 11.57 20.85 10.38
N ASN A 25 10.78 19.78 10.37
CA ASN A 25 9.48 19.76 11.04
C ASN A 25 9.65 19.66 12.57
N ALA A 26 8.54 19.62 13.31
CA ALA A 26 8.55 19.58 14.78
C ALA A 26 9.25 18.32 15.34
N ASP A 27 9.27 17.21 14.57
CA ASP A 27 9.91 15.95 14.97
C ASP A 27 11.38 15.86 14.53
N GLY A 28 11.91 16.91 13.91
CA GLY A 28 13.30 17.01 13.48
C GLY A 28 13.60 16.41 12.11
N TYR A 29 12.58 16.18 11.29
CA TYR A 29 12.75 15.65 9.92
C TYR A 29 12.72 16.75 8.87
N TYR A 30 13.55 16.58 7.86
CA TYR A 30 13.43 17.28 6.58
C TYR A 30 12.48 16.50 5.68
N VAL A 31 11.33 17.09 5.33
CA VAL A 31 10.28 16.43 4.55
C VAL A 31 10.43 16.79 3.07
N VAL A 32 10.48 15.75 2.22
CA VAL A 32 10.43 15.87 0.76
C VAL A 32 9.09 15.28 0.30
N PRO A 33 8.09 16.13 0.01
CA PRO A 33 6.76 15.67 -0.36
C PRO A 33 6.78 14.73 -1.56
N GLY A 34 6.02 13.63 -1.49
CA GLY A 34 5.95 12.60 -2.53
C GLY A 34 7.10 11.60 -2.51
N GLN A 35 8.06 11.74 -1.59
CA GLN A 35 9.19 10.83 -1.47
C GLN A 35 9.36 10.28 -0.05
N GLY A 36 9.48 11.14 0.94
CA GLY A 36 9.71 10.72 2.32
C GLY A 36 10.32 11.81 3.18
N LYS A 37 10.92 11.42 4.29
CA LYS A 37 11.55 12.36 5.24
C LYS A 37 12.88 11.83 5.74
N TYR A 38 13.78 12.77 6.05
CA TYR A 38 15.14 12.50 6.45
C TYR A 38 15.42 13.07 7.84
N LYS A 39 16.16 12.31 8.63
CA LYS A 39 16.71 12.76 9.90
C LYS A 39 18.17 12.37 9.98
N ILE A 40 19.03 13.28 10.43
CA ILE A 40 20.44 13.02 10.63
C ILE A 40 20.80 13.10 12.10
N THR A 41 21.80 12.30 12.49
CA THR A 41 22.35 12.28 13.83
C THR A 41 23.87 12.28 13.74
N ALA A 42 24.52 13.26 14.36
CA ALA A 42 25.98 13.31 14.44
C ALA A 42 26.51 12.14 15.28
N LYS A 43 27.58 11.48 14.79
CA LYS A 43 28.22 10.37 15.46
C LYS A 43 29.74 10.53 15.32
N GLY A 44 30.30 11.37 16.18
CA GLY A 44 31.70 11.79 16.03
C GLY A 44 31.90 12.48 14.69
N LYS A 45 32.84 11.99 13.89
CA LYS A 45 33.11 12.50 12.54
C LYS A 45 32.06 12.06 11.51
N ASP A 46 31.32 10.99 11.79
CA ASP A 46 30.32 10.44 10.91
C ASP A 46 28.95 11.07 11.16
N VAL A 47 28.01 10.80 10.25
CA VAL A 47 26.60 11.18 10.36
C VAL A 47 25.74 9.99 10.01
N ASP A 48 24.92 9.56 10.95
CA ASP A 48 23.88 8.56 10.67
C ASP A 48 22.70 9.26 9.99
N VAL A 49 22.16 8.64 8.94
CA VAL A 49 21.01 9.15 8.19
C VAL A 49 19.89 8.15 8.28
N GLU A 50 18.73 8.61 8.72
CA GLU A 50 17.47 7.88 8.65
C GLU A 50 16.63 8.44 7.49
N PHE A 51 16.14 7.58 6.62
CA PHE A 51 15.17 7.92 5.58
C PHE A 51 13.92 7.10 5.79
N ILE A 52 12.78 7.76 5.90
CA ILE A 52 11.46 7.14 6.00
C ILE A 52 10.71 7.48 4.71
N PRO A 53 10.54 6.52 3.78
CA PRO A 53 9.78 6.76 2.57
C PRO A 53 8.29 6.95 2.88
N GLU A 54 7.59 7.68 2.02
CA GLU A 54 6.13 7.63 1.99
C GLU A 54 5.66 6.24 1.54
N ASP A 55 4.52 5.79 2.05
CA ASP A 55 4.02 4.42 1.86
C ASP A 55 3.88 3.99 0.40
N ASN A 56 3.65 4.95 -0.50
CA ASN A 56 3.48 4.72 -1.94
C ASN A 56 4.69 5.15 -2.77
N PHE A 57 5.81 5.53 -2.15
CA PHE A 57 7.01 5.94 -2.88
C PHE A 57 7.90 4.74 -3.22
N LEU A 58 8.32 4.67 -4.47
CA LEU A 58 9.26 3.67 -4.99
C LEU A 58 10.33 4.32 -5.88
N GLY A 59 11.45 3.62 -6.02
CA GLY A 59 12.57 4.07 -6.85
C GLY A 59 13.55 4.95 -6.08
N THR A 60 14.40 5.64 -6.83
CA THR A 60 15.46 6.46 -6.26
C THR A 60 14.95 7.85 -5.92
N ALA A 61 15.11 8.23 -4.66
CA ALA A 61 14.78 9.56 -4.16
C ALA A 61 15.77 10.61 -4.69
N ASP A 62 15.41 11.88 -4.57
CA ASP A 62 16.33 12.99 -4.88
C ASP A 62 17.54 13.01 -3.94
N GLY A 63 17.35 12.48 -2.73
CA GLY A 63 18.38 12.47 -1.72
C GLY A 63 18.56 13.80 -1.02
N ILE A 64 19.60 13.89 -0.21
CA ILE A 64 19.99 15.08 0.53
C ILE A 64 21.47 15.30 0.45
N SER A 65 21.90 16.54 0.61
CA SER A 65 23.27 16.90 0.97
C SER A 65 23.36 17.16 2.47
N ILE A 66 24.45 16.74 3.08
CA ILE A 66 24.73 16.95 4.50
C ILE A 66 26.02 17.76 4.59
N ARG A 67 25.95 18.92 5.22
CA ARG A 67 27.08 19.83 5.36
C ARG A 67 27.73 19.68 6.72
N ARG A 68 29.03 19.53 6.71
CA ARG A 68 29.90 19.58 7.91
C ARG A 68 30.98 20.62 7.76
N SER A 69 31.49 21.08 8.89
CA SER A 69 32.58 22.00 8.96
C SER A 69 33.88 21.28 9.33
N ASP A 70 34.99 21.77 8.82
CA ASP A 70 36.32 21.36 9.31
C ASP A 70 36.80 22.29 10.41
N ASN A 71 37.91 21.93 11.05
CA ASN A 71 38.50 22.71 12.12
C ASN A 71 39.67 23.60 11.66
N ASN A 72 39.91 23.72 10.37
CA ASN A 72 41.00 24.50 9.84
C ASN A 72 40.77 26.01 9.89
N GLY A 73 39.55 26.42 10.19
CA GLY A 73 39.19 27.75 10.69
C GLY A 73 39.41 28.93 9.77
N TYR A 74 40.30 28.87 8.85
CA TYR A 74 40.65 29.99 8.00
C TYR A 74 41.00 29.56 6.61
N ASP A 75 40.26 30.08 5.67
CA ASP A 75 40.64 29.99 4.28
C ASP A 75 41.52 31.17 3.92
N THR A 76 42.70 30.88 3.49
CA THR A 76 43.68 31.83 2.98
C THR A 76 43.54 32.01 1.47
N GLY A 77 42.29 32.17 0.95
CA GLY A 77 42.04 32.45 -0.47
C GLY A 77 41.39 31.31 -1.25
N TRP A 78 41.07 30.20 -0.61
CA TRP A 78 40.37 29.08 -1.24
C TRP A 78 38.92 29.43 -1.64
N SER A 79 38.25 30.26 -0.84
CA SER A 79 36.92 30.74 -1.07
C SER A 79 36.71 31.54 -2.34
N THR A 80 37.73 32.22 -2.81
CA THR A 80 37.64 32.94 -4.08
C THR A 80 37.65 32.02 -5.29
N LYS A 81 38.17 30.81 -5.10
CA LYS A 81 38.22 29.77 -6.13
C LYS A 81 37.02 28.84 -6.06
N PHE A 82 36.44 28.63 -4.89
CA PHE A 82 35.36 27.71 -4.62
C PHE A 82 34.35 28.40 -3.70
N PRO A 83 33.48 29.25 -4.26
CA PRO A 83 32.53 30.06 -3.50
C PRO A 83 31.53 29.26 -2.68
N ASP A 84 31.38 27.97 -2.98
CA ASP A 84 30.51 27.07 -2.22
C ASP A 84 31.17 26.44 -1.00
N SER A 85 32.48 26.56 -0.88
CA SER A 85 33.21 26.25 0.34
C SER A 85 33.32 27.55 1.15
N GLU A 86 32.44 27.73 2.07
CA GLU A 86 32.43 28.87 2.94
C GLU A 86 33.72 28.97 3.76
N PRO A 87 34.55 29.79 3.45
CA PRO A 87 35.56 30.17 4.32
C PRO A 87 35.48 31.58 4.61
N ASN A 88 36.14 31.81 5.42
CA ASN A 88 35.80 32.86 5.90
C ASN A 88 36.91 33.76 6.32
N VAL A 89 36.92 34.79 5.64
CA VAL A 89 37.71 35.98 5.98
C VAL A 89 37.41 36.53 7.37
N ASN A 90 36.39 35.99 8.04
CA ASN A 90 35.92 36.50 9.34
C ASN A 90 35.79 35.40 10.42
N GLY A 91 36.49 34.30 10.32
CA GLY A 91 36.47 33.24 11.33
C GLY A 91 35.35 32.22 11.17
N GLN A 92 34.81 32.08 9.98
CA GLN A 92 33.89 31.01 9.66
C GLN A 92 34.66 29.74 9.32
N LEU A 93 34.01 28.62 9.45
CA LEU A 93 34.62 27.31 9.22
C LEU A 93 34.49 26.94 7.75
N ASN A 94 35.47 26.26 7.22
CA ASN A 94 35.33 25.61 5.93
C ASN A 94 34.28 24.52 6.02
N THR A 95 33.53 24.35 4.95
CA THR A 95 32.45 23.34 4.89
C THR A 95 32.69 22.37 3.75
N MET A 96 32.14 21.17 3.90
CA MET A 96 32.06 20.15 2.86
C MET A 96 30.71 19.45 2.91
N ASP A 97 30.24 19.02 1.74
CA ASP A 97 28.98 18.35 1.59
C ASP A 97 29.17 16.87 1.25
N GLY A 98 28.48 16.01 1.98
CA GLY A 98 28.30 14.61 1.64
C GLY A 98 26.87 14.39 1.13
N GLN A 99 26.70 13.46 0.18
CA GLN A 99 25.39 13.14 -0.36
C GLN A 99 24.90 11.78 0.15
N TYR A 100 23.58 11.69 0.37
CA TYR A 100 22.87 10.46 0.66
C TYR A 100 21.65 10.34 -0.26
N VAL A 101 21.59 9.26 -1.04
CA VAL A 101 20.55 9.04 -2.04
C VAL A 101 19.97 7.64 -1.85
N PRO A 102 18.81 7.52 -1.16
CA PRO A 102 18.18 6.22 -0.93
C PRO A 102 17.38 5.74 -2.14
N THR A 103 17.28 4.41 -2.28
CA THR A 103 16.40 3.76 -3.25
C THR A 103 15.45 2.83 -2.53
N VAL A 104 14.15 2.91 -2.85
CA VAL A 104 13.08 2.07 -2.30
C VAL A 104 12.65 1.06 -3.35
N THR A 105 12.72 -0.22 -2.99
CA THR A 105 12.31 -1.32 -3.87
C THR A 105 10.89 -1.77 -3.56
N PRO A 106 10.11 -2.23 -4.58
CA PRO A 106 8.76 -2.71 -4.36
C PRO A 106 8.75 -4.02 -3.57
N ILE A 107 7.71 -4.21 -2.78
CA ILE A 107 7.43 -5.44 -2.05
C ILE A 107 6.22 -6.15 -2.67
N ASP A 108 6.07 -7.44 -2.40
CA ASP A 108 4.94 -8.23 -2.88
C ASP A 108 3.64 -7.89 -2.14
N ILE A 109 2.51 -8.29 -2.73
CA ILE A 109 1.19 -8.19 -2.13
C ILE A 109 0.65 -9.58 -1.80
N GLU A 110 -0.31 -9.63 -0.90
CA GLU A 110 -1.05 -10.84 -0.52
C GLU A 110 -2.55 -10.55 -0.54
N GLY A 111 -3.34 -11.60 -0.75
CA GLY A 111 -4.79 -11.54 -0.67
C GLY A 111 -5.31 -11.88 0.73
N VAL A 112 -6.45 -11.31 1.08
CA VAL A 112 -7.20 -11.60 2.30
C VAL A 112 -8.53 -12.23 1.92
N ASP A 113 -8.70 -13.48 2.28
CA ASP A 113 -9.90 -14.25 1.97
C ASP A 113 -11.11 -13.74 2.74
N LYS A 114 -12.30 -13.96 2.17
CA LYS A 114 -13.58 -13.60 2.78
C LYS A 114 -14.55 -14.77 2.75
N THR A 115 -15.42 -14.80 3.73
CA THR A 115 -16.53 -15.75 3.82
C THR A 115 -17.81 -15.00 4.14
N SER A 116 -18.93 -15.55 3.71
CA SER A 116 -20.26 -15.08 4.10
C SER A 116 -21.18 -16.26 4.40
N LYS A 117 -22.31 -15.96 5.05
CA LYS A 117 -23.30 -16.97 5.38
C LYS A 117 -24.68 -16.34 5.38
N ASP A 118 -25.62 -16.92 4.64
CA ASP A 118 -26.99 -16.47 4.58
C ASP A 118 -27.93 -17.64 4.30
N ILE A 119 -29.24 -17.39 4.33
CA ILE A 119 -30.29 -18.38 4.07
C ILE A 119 -30.38 -18.73 2.58
N GLN A 120 -30.97 -19.89 2.30
CA GLN A 120 -31.23 -20.40 0.94
C GLN A 120 -31.96 -19.37 0.09
N GLY A 121 -31.41 -19.11 -1.11
CA GLY A 121 -31.93 -18.14 -2.06
C GLY A 121 -31.49 -16.69 -1.86
N ALA A 122 -30.91 -16.35 -0.72
CA ALA A 122 -30.38 -15.01 -0.48
C ALA A 122 -29.09 -14.76 -1.26
N THR A 123 -28.99 -13.57 -1.88
CA THR A 123 -27.77 -13.08 -2.50
C THR A 123 -26.80 -12.61 -1.42
N GLN A 124 -25.52 -12.99 -1.53
CA GLN A 124 -24.48 -12.64 -0.58
C GLN A 124 -23.41 -11.80 -1.25
N LYS A 125 -22.75 -10.94 -0.48
CA LYS A 125 -21.67 -10.07 -0.99
C LYS A 125 -20.51 -10.02 -0.02
N GLU A 126 -19.30 -10.03 -0.57
CA GLU A 126 -18.07 -9.78 0.16
C GLU A 126 -17.01 -9.16 -0.73
N THR A 127 -16.04 -8.49 -0.11
CA THR A 127 -14.93 -7.90 -0.83
C THR A 127 -13.62 -8.52 -0.34
N PRO A 128 -13.05 -9.50 -1.05
CA PRO A 128 -11.67 -9.90 -0.83
C PRO A 128 -10.73 -8.70 -0.99
N THR A 129 -9.76 -8.56 -0.12
CA THR A 129 -8.86 -7.41 -0.09
C THR A 129 -7.41 -7.81 -0.32
N PHE A 130 -6.55 -6.83 -0.58
CA PHE A 130 -5.15 -7.04 -0.87
C PHE A 130 -4.31 -6.04 -0.10
N ASN A 131 -3.18 -6.51 0.43
CA ASN A 131 -2.24 -5.70 1.20
C ASN A 131 -0.82 -6.05 0.81
N THR A 132 0.12 -5.16 1.16
CA THR A 132 1.54 -5.48 1.12
C THR A 132 1.87 -6.61 2.10
N THR A 133 2.86 -7.45 1.77
CA THR A 133 3.30 -8.55 2.65
C THR A 133 4.09 -8.07 3.86
N ALA A 134 4.73 -6.89 3.76
CA ALA A 134 5.44 -6.25 4.85
C ALA A 134 4.67 -5.05 5.41
N THR A 135 4.97 -4.67 6.63
CA THR A 135 4.38 -3.53 7.32
C THR A 135 5.23 -2.27 7.16
N ASN A 136 4.58 -1.10 7.24
CA ASN A 136 5.27 0.18 7.40
C ASN A 136 5.82 0.34 8.83
N LEU A 137 6.42 1.51 9.13
CA LEU A 137 6.99 1.78 10.46
C LEU A 137 5.96 1.77 11.59
N ASN A 138 4.69 2.02 11.29
CA ASN A 138 3.61 1.97 12.28
C ASN A 138 3.13 0.53 12.55
N GLY A 139 3.65 -0.45 11.83
CA GLY A 139 3.24 -1.85 11.92
C GLY A 139 2.01 -2.18 11.07
N ASP A 140 1.60 -1.28 10.16
CA ASP A 140 0.44 -1.47 9.30
C ASP A 140 0.84 -2.03 7.93
N LYS A 141 0.06 -2.96 7.41
CA LYS A 141 0.14 -3.36 6.01
C LYS A 141 -0.54 -2.30 5.14
N ILE A 142 0.07 -2.00 3.99
CA ILE A 142 -0.48 -1.00 3.07
C ILE A 142 -1.53 -1.68 2.20
N ALA A 143 -2.76 -1.15 2.22
CA ALA A 143 -3.85 -1.66 1.39
C ALA A 143 -3.63 -1.32 -0.09
N ILE A 144 -3.84 -2.31 -0.96
CA ILE A 144 -3.77 -2.18 -2.41
C ILE A 144 -5.17 -2.42 -2.97
N ALA A 145 -5.80 -1.35 -3.46
CA ALA A 145 -7.15 -1.40 -4.00
C ALA A 145 -7.15 -1.59 -5.52
N PRO A 146 -8.16 -2.29 -6.07
CA PRO A 146 -8.39 -2.28 -7.50
C PRO A 146 -8.82 -0.89 -7.98
N SER A 147 -8.67 -0.65 -9.27
CA SER A 147 -9.06 0.59 -9.93
C SER A 147 -9.49 0.31 -11.36
N ALA A 148 -9.95 1.34 -12.08
CA ALA A 148 -10.29 1.21 -13.49
C ALA A 148 -9.09 0.78 -14.35
N ASP A 149 -7.88 1.29 -14.02
CA ASP A 149 -6.66 0.94 -14.76
C ASP A 149 -6.08 -0.42 -14.33
N TYR A 150 -6.35 -0.85 -13.10
CA TYR A 150 -5.90 -2.11 -12.51
C TYR A 150 -7.10 -2.83 -11.86
N PRO A 151 -8.01 -3.40 -12.68
CA PRO A 151 -9.22 -4.01 -12.18
C PRO A 151 -8.96 -5.35 -11.49
N ALA A 152 -9.78 -5.65 -10.50
CA ALA A 152 -9.87 -6.99 -9.95
C ALA A 152 -10.64 -7.90 -10.92
N LYS A 153 -10.20 -9.15 -11.05
CA LYS A 153 -10.79 -10.14 -11.97
C LYS A 153 -11.09 -11.44 -11.27
N LEU A 154 -12.10 -12.15 -11.76
CA LEU A 154 -12.41 -13.51 -11.31
C LEU A 154 -11.44 -14.52 -11.93
N VAL A 155 -11.19 -15.59 -11.20
CA VAL A 155 -10.58 -16.80 -11.72
C VAL A 155 -11.68 -17.83 -11.94
N ASP A 156 -11.80 -18.33 -13.16
CA ASP A 156 -12.77 -19.39 -13.47
C ASP A 156 -12.41 -20.68 -12.73
N PRO A 157 -13.27 -21.17 -11.80
CA PRO A 157 -12.97 -22.36 -11.02
C PRO A 157 -12.82 -23.63 -11.85
N ALA A 158 -13.39 -23.67 -13.07
CA ALA A 158 -13.31 -24.83 -13.95
C ALA A 158 -11.97 -24.93 -14.67
N THR A 159 -11.33 -23.80 -14.98
CA THR A 159 -10.10 -23.74 -15.77
C THR A 159 -8.88 -23.29 -14.98
N GLY A 160 -9.09 -22.62 -13.82
CA GLY A 160 -8.02 -22.00 -13.04
C GLY A 160 -7.42 -20.76 -13.70
N ARG A 161 -8.10 -20.19 -14.71
CA ARG A 161 -7.60 -19.03 -15.45
C ARG A 161 -8.34 -17.76 -15.04
N THR A 162 -7.62 -16.67 -14.96
CA THR A 162 -8.21 -15.34 -14.83
C THR A 162 -9.03 -15.02 -16.08
N ILE A 163 -10.25 -14.49 -15.89
CA ILE A 163 -11.17 -14.14 -16.96
C ILE A 163 -11.42 -12.63 -16.99
N ASP A 164 -11.74 -12.11 -18.17
CA ASP A 164 -12.10 -10.70 -18.36
C ASP A 164 -13.59 -10.45 -18.13
N GLU A 165 -14.39 -11.47 -18.23
CA GLU A 165 -15.83 -11.41 -17.96
C GLU A 165 -16.05 -11.14 -16.47
N PRO A 166 -16.99 -10.23 -16.12
CA PRO A 166 -17.25 -9.89 -14.73
C PRO A 166 -18.05 -10.96 -13.98
N SER A 167 -18.40 -12.08 -14.63
CA SER A 167 -19.27 -13.10 -14.06
C SER A 167 -18.83 -14.50 -14.44
N VAL A 168 -18.98 -15.43 -13.50
CA VAL A 168 -18.76 -16.88 -13.73
C VAL A 168 -19.84 -17.68 -13.04
N THR A 169 -20.39 -18.68 -13.72
CA THR A 169 -21.39 -19.61 -13.18
C THR A 169 -20.73 -20.93 -12.84
N VAL A 170 -20.90 -21.36 -11.59
CA VAL A 170 -20.49 -22.67 -11.12
C VAL A 170 -21.73 -23.55 -11.03
N LYS A 171 -21.81 -24.51 -11.95
CA LYS A 171 -22.98 -25.42 -12.03
C LYS A 171 -23.20 -26.16 -10.70
N GLY A 172 -24.42 -26.11 -10.21
CA GLY A 172 -24.83 -26.74 -8.95
C GLY A 172 -24.54 -25.89 -7.70
N GLU A 173 -23.96 -24.71 -7.85
CA GLU A 173 -23.74 -23.77 -6.75
C GLU A 173 -24.41 -22.42 -6.96
N GLY A 174 -24.06 -21.72 -8.04
CA GLY A 174 -24.57 -20.38 -8.32
C GLY A 174 -23.68 -19.57 -9.23
N THR A 175 -23.93 -18.27 -9.28
CA THR A 175 -23.20 -17.31 -10.11
C THR A 175 -22.48 -16.29 -9.25
N TYR A 176 -21.21 -16.06 -9.54
CA TYR A 176 -20.37 -15.02 -8.95
C TYR A 176 -20.23 -13.87 -9.94
N THR A 177 -20.44 -12.65 -9.47
CA THR A 177 -20.25 -11.43 -10.27
C THR A 177 -19.38 -10.46 -9.51
N ILE A 178 -18.34 -9.91 -10.15
CA ILE A 178 -17.42 -8.96 -9.55
C ILE A 178 -17.67 -7.55 -10.04
N ASN A 179 -17.55 -6.58 -9.14
CA ASN A 179 -17.30 -5.19 -9.51
C ASN A 179 -15.79 -5.01 -9.67
N PRO A 180 -15.26 -4.84 -10.88
CA PRO A 180 -13.81 -4.85 -11.11
C PRO A 180 -13.09 -3.66 -10.50
N THR A 181 -13.75 -2.53 -10.25
CA THR A 181 -13.13 -1.33 -9.67
C THR A 181 -13.12 -1.31 -8.15
N THR A 182 -13.99 -2.07 -7.51
CA THR A 182 -14.07 -2.17 -6.04
C THR A 182 -13.59 -3.52 -5.51
N GLY A 183 -13.61 -4.57 -6.35
CA GLY A 183 -13.35 -5.94 -5.96
C GLY A 183 -14.50 -6.63 -5.22
N GLU A 184 -15.67 -5.97 -5.04
CA GLU A 184 -16.84 -6.59 -4.43
C GLU A 184 -17.36 -7.75 -5.30
N VAL A 185 -17.51 -8.91 -4.69
CA VAL A 185 -18.09 -10.10 -5.33
C VAL A 185 -19.48 -10.34 -4.80
N THR A 186 -20.43 -10.49 -5.71
CA THR A 186 -21.81 -10.88 -5.43
C THR A 186 -21.96 -12.36 -5.79
N PHE A 187 -22.46 -13.15 -4.86
CA PHE A 187 -22.84 -14.55 -5.08
C PHE A 187 -24.35 -14.69 -5.09
N THR A 188 -24.88 -15.21 -6.18
CA THR A 188 -26.30 -15.57 -6.34
C THR A 188 -26.41 -17.09 -6.39
N PRO A 189 -26.87 -17.76 -5.32
CA PRO A 189 -26.93 -19.21 -5.28
C PRO A 189 -28.01 -19.75 -6.25
N GLU A 190 -27.79 -20.98 -6.76
CA GLU A 190 -28.87 -21.73 -7.38
C GLU A 190 -29.96 -22.00 -6.33
N PRO A 191 -31.25 -21.99 -6.70
CA PRO A 191 -32.36 -22.13 -5.73
C PRO A 191 -32.29 -23.38 -4.84
N SER A 192 -31.73 -24.45 -5.36
CA SER A 192 -31.57 -25.73 -4.64
C SER A 192 -30.25 -25.87 -3.87
N PHE A 193 -29.36 -24.92 -4.03
CA PHE A 193 -28.04 -25.03 -3.40
C PHE A 193 -28.09 -24.74 -1.90
N THR A 194 -27.51 -25.62 -1.11
CA THR A 194 -27.27 -25.47 0.33
C THR A 194 -25.89 -26.00 0.68
N GLY A 195 -25.28 -25.45 1.74
CA GLY A 195 -23.95 -25.82 2.19
C GLY A 195 -22.89 -24.78 1.84
N THR A 196 -21.64 -25.12 2.06
CA THR A 196 -20.51 -24.24 1.73
C THR A 196 -20.12 -24.44 0.28
N ALA A 197 -20.14 -23.37 -0.49
CA ALA A 197 -19.73 -23.37 -1.89
C ALA A 197 -18.22 -23.61 -2.02
N LYS A 198 -17.74 -24.03 -3.20
CA LYS A 198 -16.32 -24.10 -3.51
C LYS A 198 -15.68 -22.71 -3.49
N GLY A 199 -16.50 -21.68 -3.76
CA GLY A 199 -16.08 -20.31 -3.82
C GLY A 199 -15.40 -19.93 -5.13
N VAL A 200 -14.95 -18.69 -5.19
CA VAL A 200 -14.26 -18.14 -6.35
C VAL A 200 -12.99 -17.39 -5.90
N GLU A 201 -11.96 -17.48 -6.69
CA GLU A 201 -10.76 -16.64 -6.48
C GLU A 201 -10.89 -15.32 -7.23
N VAL A 202 -10.36 -14.27 -6.62
CA VAL A 202 -10.23 -12.93 -7.18
C VAL A 202 -8.74 -12.64 -7.33
N THR A 203 -8.33 -12.23 -8.52
CA THR A 203 -6.94 -11.84 -8.81
C THR A 203 -6.86 -10.33 -8.95
N LEU A 204 -5.84 -9.73 -8.35
CA LEU A 204 -5.47 -8.34 -8.54
C LEU A 204 -4.00 -8.24 -8.98
N SER A 205 -3.77 -7.52 -10.09
CA SER A 205 -2.45 -7.06 -10.50
C SER A 205 -2.46 -5.56 -10.47
N ALA A 206 -1.75 -4.95 -9.52
CA ALA A 206 -1.79 -3.52 -9.30
C ALA A 206 -0.43 -2.97 -8.80
N PRO A 207 -0.14 -1.69 -9.03
CA PRO A 207 1.09 -1.08 -8.54
C PRO A 207 1.05 -0.94 -7.02
N VAL A 208 2.19 -1.21 -6.39
CA VAL A 208 2.37 -1.01 -4.93
C VAL A 208 2.90 0.39 -4.61
N GLY A 209 3.19 1.19 -5.61
CA GLY A 209 3.63 2.57 -5.47
C GLY A 209 4.01 3.20 -6.81
N ARG A 210 4.55 4.42 -6.73
CA ARG A 210 4.97 5.24 -7.87
C ARG A 210 6.33 5.86 -7.57
N ASN A 211 7.10 6.19 -8.61
CA ASN A 211 8.34 6.93 -8.44
C ASN A 211 8.07 8.42 -8.16
N LYS A 212 9.14 9.18 -7.91
CA LYS A 212 9.06 10.62 -7.63
C LYS A 212 8.38 11.45 -8.71
N ASP A 213 8.34 10.95 -9.95
CA ASP A 213 7.68 11.59 -11.09
C ASP A 213 6.22 11.13 -11.25
N GLY A 214 5.70 10.34 -10.31
CA GLY A 214 4.36 9.77 -10.32
C GLY A 214 4.17 8.62 -11.31
N LYS A 215 5.25 8.07 -11.87
CA LYS A 215 5.21 6.99 -12.86
C LYS A 215 5.25 5.62 -12.22
N ILE A 216 4.60 4.66 -12.89
CA ILE A 216 4.59 3.25 -12.52
C ILE A 216 5.52 2.50 -13.46
N GLN A 217 6.56 1.88 -12.89
CA GLN A 217 7.42 0.96 -13.60
C GLN A 217 6.78 -0.45 -13.59
N LYS A 218 7.15 -1.28 -14.58
CA LYS A 218 6.61 -2.64 -14.68
C LYS A 218 6.82 -3.47 -13.41
N GLU A 219 7.97 -3.35 -12.80
CA GLU A 219 8.34 -4.06 -11.57
C GLU A 219 7.56 -3.60 -10.33
N TYR A 220 6.87 -2.46 -10.40
CA TYR A 220 6.02 -1.97 -9.31
C TYR A 220 4.66 -2.65 -9.27
N VAL A 221 4.26 -3.31 -10.36
CA VAL A 221 3.01 -4.05 -10.45
C VAL A 221 3.19 -5.43 -9.87
N LYS A 222 2.42 -5.74 -8.82
CA LYS A 222 2.41 -7.02 -8.11
C LYS A 222 1.08 -7.72 -8.28
N THR A 223 1.07 -9.04 -8.20
CA THR A 223 -0.12 -9.86 -8.38
C THR A 223 -0.35 -10.74 -7.17
N ALA A 224 -1.60 -10.81 -6.71
CA ALA A 224 -2.03 -11.76 -5.69
C ALA A 224 -3.45 -12.23 -5.96
N THR A 225 -3.85 -13.30 -5.30
CA THR A 225 -5.20 -13.84 -5.31
C THR A 225 -5.77 -13.89 -3.90
N ALA A 226 -7.09 -13.71 -3.79
CA ALA A 226 -7.85 -13.90 -2.57
C ALA A 226 -9.12 -14.67 -2.89
N LYS A 227 -9.60 -15.46 -1.93
CA LYS A 227 -10.77 -16.34 -2.13
C LYS A 227 -12.00 -15.80 -1.43
N TYR A 228 -13.15 -15.89 -2.08
CA TYR A 228 -14.46 -15.69 -1.48
C TYR A 228 -15.21 -17.01 -1.41
N THR A 229 -15.64 -17.41 -0.21
CA THR A 229 -16.34 -18.69 0.03
C THR A 229 -17.66 -18.43 0.77
N PRO A 230 -18.80 -18.41 0.06
CA PRO A 230 -20.13 -18.26 0.67
C PRO A 230 -20.64 -19.60 1.23
N THR A 231 -21.47 -19.52 2.26
CA THR A 231 -22.23 -20.64 2.82
C THR A 231 -23.71 -20.34 2.76
N VAL A 232 -24.51 -21.28 2.27
CA VAL A 232 -25.96 -21.18 2.16
C VAL A 232 -26.61 -22.13 3.17
N VAL A 233 -27.42 -21.58 4.06
CA VAL A 233 -28.15 -22.34 5.07
C VAL A 233 -29.51 -22.74 4.51
N GLY A 234 -29.82 -24.03 4.51
CA GLY A 234 -31.12 -24.52 4.08
C GLY A 234 -32.25 -23.98 4.95
N VAL A 235 -33.38 -23.70 4.33
CA VAL A 235 -34.63 -23.32 5.03
C VAL A 235 -35.57 -24.50 5.08
N THR A 236 -36.18 -24.71 6.24
CA THR A 236 -37.23 -25.75 6.39
C THR A 236 -38.57 -25.09 6.21
N PRO A 237 -39.40 -25.53 5.23
CA PRO A 237 -40.74 -25.02 5.10
C PRO A 237 -41.55 -25.35 6.36
N THR A 238 -42.33 -24.40 6.81
CA THR A 238 -43.32 -24.60 7.86
C THR A 238 -44.70 -24.56 7.27
N ALA A 239 -45.53 -25.53 7.64
CA ALA A 239 -46.95 -25.54 7.29
C ALA A 239 -47.78 -25.12 8.49
N THR A 240 -48.70 -24.22 8.30
CA THR A 240 -49.71 -23.89 9.32
C THR A 240 -50.92 -24.74 9.07
N PRO A 241 -51.32 -25.63 10.00
CA PRO A 241 -52.56 -26.37 9.86
C PRO A 241 -53.77 -25.43 9.76
N ALA A 242 -54.69 -25.71 8.87
CA ALA A 242 -55.97 -25.04 8.80
C ALA A 242 -57.05 -25.97 9.30
N GLU A 243 -57.89 -25.50 10.21
CA GLU A 243 -59.05 -26.21 10.71
C GLU A 243 -60.28 -25.43 10.32
N THR A 244 -61.27 -26.13 9.80
CA THR A 244 -62.56 -25.51 9.46
C THR A 244 -63.69 -26.25 10.18
N LYS A 245 -64.73 -25.52 10.54
CA LYS A 245 -65.93 -26.09 11.16
C LYS A 245 -67.14 -25.37 10.62
N ASP A 246 -68.08 -26.14 10.11
CA ASP A 246 -69.35 -25.62 9.58
C ASP A 246 -70.49 -26.64 9.81
N ILE A 247 -71.67 -26.24 9.48
CA ILE A 247 -72.89 -27.10 9.61
C ILE A 247 -72.91 -28.21 8.56
N GLN A 248 -73.72 -29.21 8.79
CA GLN A 248 -73.87 -30.33 7.91
C GLN A 248 -74.38 -29.87 6.51
N GLY A 249 -73.67 -30.29 5.44
CA GLY A 249 -73.94 -29.95 4.05
C GLY A 249 -73.25 -28.65 3.55
N ALA A 250 -72.61 -27.87 4.39
CA ALA A 250 -71.84 -26.70 3.97
C ALA A 250 -70.44 -27.07 3.41
N THR A 251 -70.03 -26.34 2.35
CA THR A 251 -68.69 -26.46 1.80
C THR A 251 -67.73 -25.73 2.69
N GLN A 252 -66.59 -26.37 3.08
CA GLN A 252 -65.56 -25.78 3.89
C GLN A 252 -64.31 -25.55 3.03
N THR A 253 -63.64 -24.41 3.22
CA THR A 253 -62.37 -24.05 2.57
C THR A 253 -61.37 -23.61 3.66
N GLY A 254 -60.11 -24.13 3.61
CA GLY A 254 -59.04 -23.80 4.53
C GLY A 254 -57.71 -23.58 3.82
#